data_e2adda428543d41a81ae2e60e45eda97
#
_entry.id   e2adda428543d41a81ae2e60e45eda97
#
_cell.length_a   1.000
_cell.length_b   1.000
_cell.length_c   1.000
_cell.angle_alpha   90.00
_cell.angle_beta   90.00
_cell.angle_gamma   90.00
#
_symmetry.space_group_name_H-M   'P 1'
#
loop_
_entity.id
_entity.type
_entity.pdbx_description
1 polymer ?
#
loop_
_entity_poly.entity_id
_entity_poly.type
_entity_poly.pdbx_seq_one_letter_code
_entity_poly.pdbx_strand_id
1 'polypeptide(L)'
;MDVKEAMDQRISLRAYDQKPIEQEKLSQLQEAIDVANAQMAEVAPNHPAILTIEGPHLEDDTSVHMKNRSIVGPIYHYVAGYCEDAIARELIGYYGEKIVLLAIQLGIGSCWIAETMDWKTLARDEYNGLKLGIIISIGY
;
A
#
# COMPACT_ATOMS: atom_id res chain seq x y z
N MET A 1 20.20 -3.22 3.58
CA MET A 1 19.99 -4.00 2.34
C MET A 1 19.79 -3.01 1.19
N ASP A 2 20.40 -3.28 0.06
CA ASP A 2 20.20 -2.44 -1.13
C ASP A 2 18.92 -2.83 -1.90
N VAL A 3 18.57 -2.07 -2.94
CA VAL A 3 17.34 -2.29 -3.71
C VAL A 3 17.35 -3.65 -4.42
N LYS A 4 18.50 -4.09 -4.91
CA LYS A 4 18.62 -5.39 -5.58
C LYS A 4 18.38 -6.54 -4.60
N GLU A 5 18.96 -6.46 -3.43
CA GLU A 5 18.71 -7.44 -2.36
C GLU A 5 17.24 -7.44 -1.95
N ALA A 6 16.59 -6.26 -1.87
CA ALA A 6 15.17 -6.17 -1.60
C ALA A 6 14.33 -6.86 -2.69
N MET A 7 14.69 -6.69 -3.96
CA MET A 7 14.03 -7.38 -5.07
C MET A 7 14.16 -8.90 -4.96
N ASP A 8 15.34 -9.39 -4.60
CA ASP A 8 15.59 -10.82 -4.45
C ASP A 8 14.85 -11.43 -3.25
N GLN A 9 14.65 -10.65 -2.19
CA GLN A 9 14.00 -11.09 -0.96
C GLN A 9 12.49 -10.85 -0.94
N ARG A 10 11.95 -10.07 -1.86
CA ARG A 10 10.54 -9.74 -1.88
C ARG A 10 9.68 -10.99 -2.10
N ILE A 11 8.77 -11.20 -1.19
CA ILE A 11 7.70 -12.19 -1.28
C ILE A 11 6.36 -11.54 -0.99
N SER A 12 5.28 -12.17 -1.41
CA SER A 12 3.94 -11.77 -0.96
C SER A 12 3.71 -12.33 0.45
N LEU A 13 3.76 -11.45 1.45
CA LEU A 13 3.46 -11.83 2.83
C LEU A 13 1.94 -11.87 3.02
N ARG A 14 1.41 -13.03 3.38
CA ARG A 14 -0.04 -13.28 3.51
C ARG A 14 -0.47 -13.69 4.91
N ALA A 15 0.42 -13.60 5.87
CA ALA A 15 0.11 -13.82 7.29
C ALA A 15 0.82 -12.73 8.10
N TYR A 16 0.06 -12.01 8.90
CA TYR A 16 0.56 -10.86 9.66
C TYR A 16 0.40 -11.09 11.16
N ASP A 17 1.41 -10.63 11.90
CA ASP A 17 1.39 -10.60 13.36
C ASP A 17 0.60 -9.37 13.88
N GLN A 18 0.13 -9.46 15.12
CA GLN A 18 -0.52 -8.34 15.80
C GLN A 18 0.50 -7.30 16.30
N LYS A 19 1.38 -6.88 15.42
CA LYS A 19 2.42 -5.89 15.73
C LYS A 19 2.28 -4.69 14.79
N PRO A 20 1.95 -3.51 15.34
CA PRO A 20 1.90 -2.29 14.52
C PRO A 20 3.30 -1.90 14.04
N ILE A 21 3.35 -1.22 12.91
CA ILE A 21 4.60 -0.69 12.36
C ILE A 21 5.03 0.51 13.22
N GLU A 22 6.30 0.59 13.54
CA GLU A 22 6.88 1.69 14.31
C GLU A 22 6.72 3.04 13.58
N GLN A 23 6.48 4.09 14.35
CA GLN A 23 6.22 5.43 13.81
C GLN A 23 7.38 5.94 12.93
N GLU A 24 8.61 5.62 13.27
CA GLU A 24 9.78 6.00 12.48
C GLU A 24 9.74 5.40 11.07
N LYS A 25 9.39 4.14 10.96
CA LYS A 25 9.27 3.45 9.66
C LYS A 25 8.06 3.97 8.86
N LEU A 26 6.94 4.21 9.53
CA LEU A 26 5.77 4.82 8.90
C LEU A 26 6.09 6.20 8.33
N SER A 27 6.87 6.99 9.04
CA SER A 27 7.31 8.30 8.57
C SER A 27 8.19 8.20 7.32
N GLN A 28 9.09 7.23 7.25
CA GLN A 28 9.91 6.97 6.07
C GLN A 28 9.06 6.54 4.87
N LEU A 29 8.07 5.68 5.11
CA LEU A 29 7.14 5.25 4.06
C LEU A 29 6.29 6.42 3.56
N GLN A 30 5.78 7.27 4.46
CA GLN A 30 5.00 8.44 4.11
C GLN A 30 5.82 9.43 3.27
N GLU A 31 7.06 9.67 3.65
CA GLU A 31 7.97 10.56 2.91
C GLU A 31 8.22 10.03 1.49
N ALA A 32 8.44 8.73 1.34
CA ALA A 32 8.60 8.10 0.03
C ALA A 32 7.31 8.16 -0.80
N ILE A 33 6.15 8.02 -0.17
CA ILE A 33 4.85 8.17 -0.83
C ILE A 33 4.65 9.61 -1.31
N ASP A 34 4.99 10.60 -0.51
CA ASP A 34 4.89 12.01 -0.90
C ASP A 34 5.77 12.31 -2.12
N VAL A 35 6.99 11.78 -2.15
CA VAL A 35 7.90 11.89 -3.31
C VAL A 35 7.30 11.19 -4.52
N ALA A 36 6.78 9.98 -4.36
CA ALA A 36 6.15 9.23 -5.45
C ALA A 36 4.96 9.98 -6.05
N ASN A 37 4.10 10.55 -5.20
CA ASN A 37 2.94 11.33 -5.66
C ASN A 37 3.36 12.57 -6.45
N ALA A 38 4.40 13.27 -6.01
CA ALA A 38 4.94 14.41 -6.74
C ALA A 38 5.51 14.00 -8.10
N GLN A 39 6.23 12.89 -8.17
CA GLN A 39 6.80 12.37 -9.41
C GLN A 39 5.71 11.89 -10.39
N MET A 40 4.68 11.22 -9.91
CA MET A 40 3.56 10.80 -10.75
C MET A 40 2.84 12.02 -11.36
N ALA A 41 2.61 13.06 -10.59
CA ALA A 41 1.98 14.29 -11.06
C ALA A 41 2.84 15.01 -12.11
N GLU A 42 4.16 14.96 -11.99
CA GLU A 42 5.09 15.55 -12.95
C GLU A 42 5.16 14.76 -14.25
N VAL A 43 5.24 13.42 -14.14
CA VAL A 43 5.36 12.52 -15.31
C VAL A 43 4.09 12.50 -16.16
N ALA A 44 2.92 12.50 -15.53
CA ALA A 44 1.64 12.38 -16.21
C ALA A 44 0.57 13.30 -15.58
N PRO A 45 0.65 14.62 -15.79
CA PRO A 45 -0.26 15.57 -15.16
C PRO A 45 -1.73 15.39 -15.56
N ASN A 46 -2.00 14.78 -16.71
CA ASN A 46 -3.36 14.53 -17.21
C ASN A 46 -3.92 13.16 -16.79
N HIS A 47 -3.15 12.36 -16.04
CA HIS A 47 -3.52 11.02 -15.60
C HIS A 47 -3.28 10.91 -14.08
N PRO A 48 -4.12 11.57 -13.26
CA PRO A 48 -3.89 11.65 -11.84
C PRO A 48 -3.89 10.27 -11.18
N ALA A 49 -2.87 10.04 -10.36
CA ALA A 49 -2.68 8.84 -9.59
C ALA A 49 -2.17 9.25 -8.20
N ILE A 50 -2.72 8.69 -7.15
CA ILE A 50 -2.36 9.04 -5.78
C ILE A 50 -2.16 7.76 -4.97
N LEU A 51 -1.04 7.70 -4.23
CA LEU A 51 -0.80 6.70 -3.20
C LEU A 51 -1.03 7.33 -1.84
N THR A 52 -1.62 6.57 -0.92
CA THR A 52 -1.75 6.94 0.49
C THR A 52 -1.31 5.79 1.37
N ILE A 53 -0.93 6.09 2.61
CA ILE A 53 -0.74 5.07 3.64
C ILE A 53 -1.83 5.24 4.70
N GLU A 54 -2.51 4.17 5.01
CA GLU A 54 -3.64 4.14 5.94
C GLU A 54 -3.32 3.30 7.17
N GLY A 55 -3.86 3.70 8.31
CA GLY A 55 -3.67 3.02 9.61
C GLY A 55 -2.95 3.88 10.64
N PRO A 56 -2.73 3.37 11.86
CA PRO A 56 -3.04 2.00 12.29
C PRO A 56 -4.54 1.79 12.57
N HIS A 57 -5.04 0.63 12.23
CA HIS A 57 -6.43 0.20 12.49
C HIS A 57 -6.44 -0.84 13.63
N LEU A 58 -5.92 -0.47 14.79
CA LEU A 58 -5.69 -1.39 15.90
C LEU A 58 -6.96 -1.85 16.61
N GLU A 59 -8.01 -1.03 16.60
CA GLU A 59 -9.26 -1.27 17.35
C GLU A 59 -10.49 -1.33 16.44
N ASP A 60 -10.30 -1.20 15.15
CA ASP A 60 -11.39 -1.19 14.21
C ASP A 60 -11.60 -2.59 13.65
N ASP A 61 -12.71 -3.21 14.05
CA ASP A 61 -13.13 -4.50 13.54
C ASP A 61 -13.23 -4.52 12.01
N THR A 62 -13.47 -3.40 11.37
CA THR A 62 -13.58 -3.34 9.92
C THR A 62 -12.25 -3.51 9.22
N SER A 63 -11.15 -3.02 9.78
CA SER A 63 -9.83 -3.18 9.19
C SER A 63 -9.23 -4.55 9.44
N VAL A 64 -9.50 -5.10 10.62
CA VAL A 64 -9.19 -6.51 10.94
C VAL A 64 -9.95 -7.44 9.99
N HIS A 65 -11.10 -6.99 9.51
CA HIS A 65 -11.97 -7.72 8.61
C HIS A 65 -11.88 -7.22 7.16
N MET A 66 -10.78 -6.64 6.76
CA MET A 66 -10.50 -6.59 5.33
C MET A 66 -10.53 -8.03 4.84
N LYS A 67 -11.75 -8.53 4.62
CA LYS A 67 -11.99 -9.93 4.24
C LYS A 67 -11.27 -10.22 2.95
N ASN A 68 -10.08 -10.66 3.11
CA ASN A 68 -9.25 -11.11 2.02
C ASN A 68 -9.09 -12.62 2.18
N ARG A 69 -9.51 -13.38 1.19
CA ARG A 69 -9.37 -14.83 1.18
C ARG A 69 -7.93 -15.29 1.18
N SER A 70 -6.99 -14.42 0.82
CA SER A 70 -5.57 -14.74 0.70
C SER A 70 -4.72 -14.26 1.87
N ILE A 71 -5.26 -13.46 2.79
CA ILE A 71 -4.53 -12.92 3.93
C ILE A 71 -5.02 -13.53 5.24
N VAL A 72 -4.10 -13.97 6.06
CA VAL A 72 -4.36 -14.50 7.41
C VAL A 72 -3.86 -13.48 8.44
N GLY A 73 -4.69 -13.17 9.42
CA GLY A 73 -4.38 -12.22 10.49
C GLY A 73 -4.82 -10.79 10.18
N PRO A 74 -4.64 -9.89 11.14
CA PRO A 74 -5.06 -8.51 11.01
C PRO A 74 -4.13 -7.70 10.11
N ILE A 75 -4.70 -6.83 9.29
CA ILE A 75 -3.95 -5.84 8.51
C ILE A 75 -4.14 -4.49 9.20
N TYR A 76 -3.12 -4.01 9.92
CA TYR A 76 -3.19 -2.73 10.61
C TYR A 76 -2.88 -1.55 9.71
N HIS A 77 -2.07 -1.76 8.68
CA HIS A 77 -1.65 -0.73 7.75
C HIS A 77 -1.74 -1.24 6.33
N TYR A 78 -2.09 -0.36 5.43
CA TYR A 78 -2.02 -0.65 4.00
C TYR A 78 -1.70 0.62 3.20
N VAL A 79 -1.11 0.44 2.05
CA VAL A 79 -0.95 1.48 1.04
C VAL A 79 -2.12 1.35 0.07
N ALA A 80 -2.77 2.46 -0.25
CA ALA A 80 -3.87 2.50 -1.21
C ALA A 80 -3.47 3.29 -2.45
N GLY A 81 -3.87 2.82 -3.62
CA GLY A 81 -3.68 3.51 -4.88
C GLY A 81 -5.02 3.92 -5.50
N TYR A 82 -5.15 5.21 -5.80
CA TYR A 82 -6.36 5.81 -6.37
C TYR A 82 -6.09 6.30 -7.78
N CYS A 83 -6.94 5.92 -8.72
CA CYS A 83 -6.80 6.25 -10.14
C CYS A 83 -8.09 5.97 -10.90
N GLU A 84 -8.20 6.49 -12.15
CA GLU A 84 -9.38 6.25 -12.98
C GLU A 84 -9.06 5.69 -14.37
N ASP A 85 -7.80 5.77 -14.81
CA ASP A 85 -7.44 5.31 -16.15
C ASP A 85 -6.25 4.34 -16.16
N ALA A 86 -6.01 3.70 -17.30
CA ALA A 86 -4.97 2.69 -17.45
C ALA A 86 -3.55 3.25 -17.25
N ILE A 87 -3.29 4.48 -17.67
CA ILE A 87 -1.97 5.11 -17.50
C ILE A 87 -1.70 5.37 -16.03
N ALA A 88 -2.68 5.90 -15.30
CA ALA A 88 -2.57 6.11 -13.87
C ALA A 88 -2.34 4.78 -13.11
N ARG A 89 -3.00 3.70 -13.54
CA ARG A 89 -2.78 2.36 -12.95
C ARG A 89 -1.35 1.86 -13.15
N GLU A 90 -0.77 2.07 -14.33
CA GLU A 90 0.63 1.72 -14.59
C GLU A 90 1.58 2.49 -13.69
N LEU A 91 1.33 3.78 -13.48
CA LEU A 91 2.11 4.62 -12.57
C LEU A 91 2.03 4.12 -11.13
N ILE A 92 0.84 3.76 -10.66
CA ILE A 92 0.66 3.17 -9.33
C ILE A 92 1.43 1.86 -9.20
N GLY A 93 1.44 1.01 -10.22
CA GLY A 93 2.23 -0.21 -10.23
C GLY A 93 3.73 0.06 -10.08
N TYR A 94 4.25 0.97 -10.86
CA TYR A 94 5.67 1.35 -10.83
C TYR A 94 6.09 2.00 -9.50
N TYR A 95 5.38 3.05 -9.09
CA TYR A 95 5.71 3.78 -7.86
C TYR A 95 5.33 3.02 -6.60
N GLY A 96 4.24 2.25 -6.63
CA GLY A 96 3.85 1.37 -5.53
C GLY A 96 4.90 0.30 -5.26
N GLU A 97 5.51 -0.28 -6.30
CA GLU A 97 6.59 -1.25 -6.10
C GLU A 97 7.83 -0.62 -5.47
N LYS A 98 8.14 0.63 -5.74
CA LYS A 98 9.20 1.34 -5.01
C LYS A 98 8.92 1.42 -3.50
N ILE A 99 7.66 1.64 -3.12
CA ILE A 99 7.25 1.64 -1.71
C ILE A 99 7.37 0.23 -1.12
N VAL A 100 6.98 -0.80 -1.85
CA VAL A 100 7.14 -2.20 -1.45
C VAL A 100 8.61 -2.54 -1.18
N LEU A 101 9.52 -2.15 -2.06
CA LEU A 101 10.94 -2.41 -1.90
C LEU A 101 11.53 -1.65 -0.69
N LEU A 102 11.10 -0.41 -0.47
CA LEU A 102 11.48 0.32 0.74
C LEU A 102 10.96 -0.38 2.00
N ALA A 103 9.72 -0.86 1.98
CA ALA A 103 9.17 -1.62 3.11
C ALA A 103 10.04 -2.83 3.45
N ILE A 104 10.47 -3.59 2.44
CA ILE A 104 11.39 -4.73 2.64
C ILE A 104 12.73 -4.27 3.25
N GLN A 105 13.30 -3.18 2.76
CA GLN A 105 14.51 -2.60 3.33
C GLN A 105 14.34 -2.22 4.81
N LEU A 106 13.13 -1.88 5.22
CA LEU A 106 12.77 -1.57 6.60
C LEU A 106 12.36 -2.80 7.43
N GLY A 107 12.40 -3.99 6.85
CA GLY A 107 11.97 -5.23 7.50
C GLY A 107 10.46 -5.43 7.55
N ILE A 108 9.71 -4.76 6.70
CA ILE A 108 8.26 -4.83 6.62
C ILE A 108 7.85 -5.67 5.41
N GLY A 109 6.98 -6.65 5.62
CA GLY A 109 6.41 -7.46 4.56
C GLY A 109 5.23 -6.76 3.87
N SER A 110 4.87 -7.24 2.69
CA SER A 110 3.79 -6.66 1.89
C SER A 110 3.10 -7.68 1.00
N CYS A 111 1.91 -7.33 0.54
CA CYS A 111 1.20 -8.08 -0.50
C CYS A 111 0.30 -7.15 -1.31
N TRP A 112 0.44 -7.20 -2.63
CA TRP A 112 -0.48 -6.55 -3.55
C TRP A 112 -1.83 -7.26 -3.52
N ILE A 113 -2.92 -6.51 -3.37
CA ILE A 113 -4.27 -7.05 -3.24
C ILE A 113 -5.21 -6.28 -4.18
N ALA A 114 -5.86 -7.00 -5.10
CA ALA A 114 -6.81 -6.42 -6.04
C ALA A 114 -8.18 -7.09 -5.96
N GLU A 115 -8.28 -8.35 -6.36
CA GLU A 115 -9.57 -9.03 -6.57
C GLU A 115 -10.14 -9.72 -5.32
N THR A 116 -9.29 -10.04 -4.35
CA THR A 116 -9.70 -10.80 -3.17
C THR A 116 -10.20 -9.92 -2.03
N MET A 117 -10.32 -8.62 -2.26
CA MET A 117 -10.67 -7.64 -1.25
C MET A 117 -12.18 -7.45 -1.15
N ASP A 118 -12.70 -7.42 0.05
CA ASP A 118 -14.03 -6.89 0.30
C ASP A 118 -13.93 -5.35 0.44
N TRP A 119 -14.15 -4.67 -0.67
CA TRP A 119 -14.06 -3.23 -0.78
C TRP A 119 -14.99 -2.47 0.18
N LYS A 120 -16.07 -3.12 0.65
CA LYS A 120 -17.04 -2.53 1.57
C LYS A 120 -16.49 -2.34 2.98
N THR A 121 -15.42 -3.05 3.32
CA THR A 121 -14.81 -2.98 4.65
C THR A 121 -13.68 -1.97 4.74
N LEU A 122 -13.34 -1.30 3.64
CA LEU A 122 -12.31 -0.28 3.63
C LEU A 122 -12.82 1.03 4.22
N ALA A 123 -11.96 1.71 4.95
CA ALA A 123 -12.27 3.02 5.53
C ALA A 123 -12.53 4.09 4.46
N ARG A 124 -11.99 3.87 3.25
CA ARG A 124 -12.06 4.84 2.16
C ARG A 124 -11.97 4.12 0.81
N ASP A 125 -12.89 4.40 -0.09
CA ASP A 125 -12.89 3.89 -1.47
C ASP A 125 -12.66 4.99 -2.52
N GLU A 126 -12.50 6.25 -2.08
CA GLU A 126 -12.29 7.42 -2.91
C GLU A 126 -11.33 8.40 -2.24
N TYR A 127 -10.53 9.08 -3.02
CA TYR A 127 -9.63 10.14 -2.57
C TYR A 127 -9.50 11.21 -3.66
N ASN A 128 -9.83 12.46 -3.32
CA ASN A 128 -9.77 13.59 -4.25
C ASN A 128 -10.50 13.33 -5.58
N GLY A 129 -11.64 12.65 -5.56
CA GLY A 129 -12.41 12.32 -6.74
C GLY A 129 -11.90 11.09 -7.52
N LEU A 130 -10.80 10.49 -7.11
CA LEU A 130 -10.25 9.27 -7.73
C LEU A 130 -10.75 8.04 -6.97
N LYS A 131 -11.02 6.97 -7.70
CA LYS A 131 -11.48 5.72 -7.12
C LYS A 131 -10.32 4.84 -6.67
N LEU A 132 -10.54 4.10 -5.61
CA LEU A 132 -9.61 3.07 -5.16
C LEU A 132 -9.45 2.01 -6.25
N GLY A 133 -8.20 1.79 -6.68
CA GLY A 133 -7.85 0.82 -7.70
C GLY A 133 -7.17 -0.42 -7.16
N ILE A 134 -6.34 -0.26 -6.12
CA ILE A 134 -5.57 -1.35 -5.53
C ILE A 134 -5.14 -1.02 -4.12
N ILE A 135 -4.89 -2.03 -3.32
CA ILE A 135 -4.20 -1.87 -2.05
C ILE A 135 -2.97 -2.76 -1.96
N ILE A 136 -2.05 -2.36 -1.09
CA ILE A 136 -0.88 -3.14 -0.71
C ILE A 136 -0.92 -3.27 0.80
N SER A 137 -1.20 -4.48 1.32
CA SER A 137 -1.10 -4.72 2.75
C SER A 137 0.37 -4.64 3.17
N ILE A 138 0.65 -4.09 4.33
CA ILE A 138 2.00 -4.00 4.91
C ILE A 138 1.97 -4.34 6.39
N GLY A 139 3.00 -5.03 6.86
CA GLY A 139 3.10 -5.45 8.26
C GLY A 139 4.20 -6.46 8.52
N TYR A 140 4.15 -7.02 9.72
CA TYR A 140 5.10 -8.05 10.17
C TYR A 140 4.48 -9.43 10.20
#